data_b2c13f96b5a95684e69637bdb8011409
#
_entry.id   b2c13f96b5a95684e69637bdb8011409
#
_cell.length_a   1.000
_cell.length_b   1.000
_cell.length_c   1.000
_cell.angle_alpha   90.00
_cell.angle_beta   90.00
_cell.angle_gamma   90.00
#
_symmetry.space_group_name_H-M   'P 1'
#
loop_
_entity.id
_entity.type
_entity.pdbx_description
1 polymer ?
#
loop_
_entity_poly.entity_id
_entity_poly.type
_entity_poly.pdbx_seq_one_letter_code
_entity_poly.pdbx_strand_id
1 'polypeptide(L)'
;MSDKRAFYGWKLVAVLFCLDFINMGFPYYGGSVINGYMIHELTMSRSTLGLGFTLLNAFVGLAAIAVAMSIEKYGIRATFVAGSSIICLSSLFMAFYASKPVHYLVAFGVINGIGISFATLVPAATAVTRWFRRYRGRAMGIALSASGFSGLAVSPFLDKMLRTAGGNWRTGWYMVAGAMVVAGFIAYLFVKESPESLGQFVDGIPEGPRESSRTDALATKYPWTAAQAYATWSYWLIAIAGIMTTFPFFLFVAHWILRLRGAGISSADAALAMGLFTMGTLAGRWLGGVLMDFMNSRLAFALGLSLYFLGSYLAIILRAETLSLVYTASILYGVAYGWTFSCAGTIVGHYYGPAAFSKLYGTMTFLISLFASPAGWVGGKLFDIYGNYTKAIELNALLAAVGILAIAFATMPRPKAQSQLSVSAIQQAAS
;
A
#
# COMPACT_ATOMS: atom_id res chain seq x y z
N MET A 1 -30.30 20.22 -22.24
CA MET A 1 -30.41 19.99 -20.78
C MET A 1 -29.29 19.03 -20.40
N SER A 2 -28.23 19.54 -19.82
CA SER A 2 -27.11 18.71 -19.32
C SER A 2 -27.61 17.90 -18.14
N ASP A 3 -27.74 16.59 -18.32
CA ASP A 3 -28.04 15.64 -17.26
C ASP A 3 -26.90 15.74 -16.22
N LYS A 4 -27.14 16.42 -15.09
CA LYS A 4 -26.18 16.60 -13.99
C LYS A 4 -26.02 15.30 -13.23
N ARG A 5 -25.57 14.25 -13.90
CA ARG A 5 -25.19 13.03 -13.18
C ARG A 5 -24.02 13.35 -12.29
N ALA A 6 -24.16 13.08 -11.00
CA ALA A 6 -23.08 13.27 -10.03
C ALA A 6 -21.81 12.52 -10.50
N PHE A 7 -20.65 13.16 -10.37
CA PHE A 7 -19.37 12.57 -10.75
C PHE A 7 -19.15 11.23 -10.03
N TYR A 8 -19.02 10.17 -10.82
CA TYR A 8 -18.90 8.81 -10.29
C TYR A 8 -17.57 8.55 -9.56
N GLY A 9 -16.53 9.33 -9.83
CA GLY A 9 -15.21 9.14 -9.27
C GLY A 9 -15.19 9.01 -7.74
N TRP A 10 -15.95 9.82 -7.00
CA TRP A 10 -16.03 9.71 -5.55
C TRP A 10 -16.79 8.45 -5.08
N LYS A 11 -17.77 7.99 -5.84
CA LYS A 11 -18.42 6.68 -5.60
C LYS A 11 -17.42 5.55 -5.82
N LEU A 12 -16.60 5.65 -6.87
CA LEU A 12 -15.53 4.69 -7.11
C LEU A 12 -14.52 4.67 -5.95
N VAL A 13 -14.13 5.82 -5.40
CA VAL A 13 -13.24 5.88 -4.22
C VAL A 13 -13.85 5.13 -3.03
N ALA A 14 -15.15 5.31 -2.77
CA ALA A 14 -15.83 4.55 -1.71
C ALA A 14 -15.85 3.03 -2.01
N VAL A 15 -16.06 2.63 -3.26
CA VAL A 15 -15.98 1.23 -3.69
C VAL A 15 -14.58 0.67 -3.48
N LEU A 16 -13.53 1.41 -3.89
CA LEU A 16 -12.14 1.00 -3.70
C LEU A 16 -11.78 0.89 -2.22
N PHE A 17 -12.28 1.79 -1.38
CA PHE A 17 -12.16 1.69 0.07
C PHE A 17 -12.79 0.39 0.60
N CYS A 18 -14.03 0.08 0.20
CA CYS A 18 -14.68 -1.16 0.61
C CYS A 18 -13.92 -2.40 0.13
N LEU A 19 -13.41 -2.39 -1.12
CA LEU A 19 -12.63 -3.49 -1.67
C LEU A 19 -11.31 -3.68 -0.91
N ASP A 20 -10.57 -2.61 -0.63
CA ASP A 20 -9.32 -2.68 0.14
C ASP A 20 -9.60 -3.15 1.58
N PHE A 21 -10.69 -2.65 2.20
CA PHE A 21 -11.12 -3.10 3.53
C PHE A 21 -11.37 -4.61 3.58
N ILE A 22 -12.09 -5.16 2.59
CA ILE A 22 -12.41 -6.60 2.56
C ILE A 22 -11.17 -7.41 2.17
N ASN A 23 -10.48 -7.05 1.08
CA ASN A 23 -9.38 -7.82 0.50
C ASN A 23 -8.08 -7.77 1.31
N MET A 24 -7.90 -6.77 2.18
CA MET A 24 -6.81 -6.75 3.17
C MET A 24 -7.29 -7.23 4.54
N GLY A 25 -8.50 -6.86 4.94
CA GLY A 25 -9.02 -7.17 6.26
C GLY A 25 -9.13 -8.66 6.54
N PHE A 26 -9.84 -9.38 5.70
CA PHE A 26 -10.15 -10.78 5.94
C PHE A 26 -8.96 -11.72 5.71
N PRO A 27 -8.28 -11.73 4.54
CA PRO A 27 -7.19 -12.68 4.28
C PRO A 27 -5.89 -12.30 4.98
N TYR A 28 -5.54 -11.03 5.12
CA TYR A 28 -4.27 -10.60 5.69
C TYR A 28 -4.37 -10.47 7.22
N TYR A 29 -5.16 -9.52 7.71
CA TYR A 29 -5.29 -9.28 9.16
C TYR A 29 -6.11 -10.38 9.84
N GLY A 30 -7.22 -10.79 9.25
CA GLY A 30 -8.03 -11.91 9.74
C GLY A 30 -7.30 -13.23 9.65
N GLY A 31 -6.55 -13.46 8.57
CA GLY A 31 -5.69 -14.62 8.41
C GLY A 31 -4.68 -14.74 9.55
N SER A 32 -4.12 -13.63 10.06
CA SER A 32 -3.22 -13.66 11.21
C SER A 32 -3.89 -14.19 12.48
N VAL A 33 -5.15 -13.84 12.69
CA VAL A 33 -5.94 -14.36 13.82
C VAL A 33 -6.23 -15.84 13.63
N ILE A 34 -6.75 -16.24 12.46
CA ILE A 34 -7.08 -17.64 12.14
C ILE A 34 -5.85 -18.54 12.29
N ASN A 35 -4.70 -18.09 11.82
CA ASN A 35 -3.43 -18.82 11.89
C ASN A 35 -3.03 -19.15 13.35
N GLY A 36 -3.36 -18.28 14.31
CA GLY A 36 -3.14 -18.55 15.73
C GLY A 36 -3.90 -19.78 16.26
N TYR A 37 -5.09 -20.04 15.72
CA TYR A 37 -5.90 -21.22 16.08
C TYR A 37 -5.46 -22.49 15.35
N MET A 38 -4.74 -22.36 14.21
CA MET A 38 -4.27 -23.49 13.41
C MET A 38 -3.00 -24.16 13.96
N ILE A 39 -2.22 -23.46 14.80
CA ILE A 39 -0.89 -23.89 15.26
C ILE A 39 -0.92 -25.31 15.82
N HIS A 40 -1.84 -25.60 16.71
CA HIS A 40 -1.89 -26.88 17.41
C HIS A 40 -2.34 -28.02 16.51
N GLU A 41 -3.36 -27.82 15.70
CA GLU A 41 -3.91 -28.89 14.84
C GLU A 41 -2.95 -29.25 13.69
N LEU A 42 -2.32 -28.24 13.09
CA LEU A 42 -1.37 -28.48 11.99
C LEU A 42 0.07 -28.66 12.46
N THR A 43 0.32 -28.77 13.76
CA THR A 43 1.66 -28.95 14.36
C THR A 43 2.70 -27.95 13.81
N MET A 44 2.27 -26.70 13.65
CA MET A 44 3.12 -25.66 13.06
C MET A 44 4.02 -25.03 14.11
N SER A 45 5.29 -24.80 13.76
CA SER A 45 6.17 -23.96 14.55
C SER A 45 5.87 -22.46 14.34
N ARG A 46 6.30 -21.62 15.29
CA ARG A 46 6.23 -20.15 15.12
C ARG A 46 7.01 -19.67 13.89
N SER A 47 8.11 -20.33 13.57
CA SER A 47 8.89 -20.04 12.36
C SER A 47 8.11 -20.36 11.08
N THR A 48 7.34 -21.44 11.04
CA THR A 48 6.45 -21.76 9.92
C THR A 48 5.38 -20.69 9.70
N LEU A 49 4.78 -20.18 10.80
CA LEU A 49 3.84 -19.06 10.71
C LEU A 49 4.49 -17.80 10.13
N GLY A 50 5.66 -17.45 10.66
CA GLY A 50 6.43 -16.31 10.16
C GLY A 50 6.80 -16.46 8.68
N LEU A 51 7.21 -17.67 8.26
CA LEU A 51 7.52 -17.97 6.86
C LEU A 51 6.31 -17.78 5.96
N GLY A 52 5.09 -18.17 6.41
CA GLY A 52 3.86 -17.94 5.67
C GLY A 52 3.61 -16.44 5.38
N PHE A 53 3.81 -15.57 6.38
CA PHE A 53 3.72 -14.12 6.18
C PHE A 53 4.84 -13.56 5.30
N THR A 54 6.04 -14.08 5.42
CA THR A 54 7.17 -13.71 4.53
C THR A 54 6.84 -14.04 3.08
N LEU A 55 6.37 -15.25 2.81
CA LEU A 55 5.95 -15.68 1.48
C LEU A 55 4.79 -14.81 0.96
N LEU A 56 3.78 -14.54 1.80
CA LEU A 56 2.65 -13.71 1.42
C LEU A 56 3.10 -12.34 0.93
N ASN A 57 3.92 -11.64 1.69
CA ASN A 57 4.42 -10.32 1.31
C ASN A 57 5.36 -10.38 0.09
N ALA A 58 6.17 -11.41 -0.03
CA ALA A 58 7.02 -11.62 -1.20
C ALA A 58 6.17 -11.83 -2.48
N PHE A 59 5.14 -12.67 -2.40
CA PHE A 59 4.27 -12.93 -3.56
C PHE A 59 3.31 -11.78 -3.87
N VAL A 60 2.93 -10.95 -2.91
CA VAL A 60 2.27 -9.65 -3.18
C VAL A 60 3.16 -8.79 -4.08
N GLY A 61 4.45 -8.70 -3.80
CA GLY A 61 5.39 -7.94 -4.61
C GLY A 61 5.67 -8.58 -5.97
N LEU A 62 6.00 -9.88 -5.98
CA LEU A 62 6.31 -10.63 -7.21
C LEU A 62 5.15 -10.59 -8.21
N ALA A 63 3.91 -10.72 -7.75
CA ALA A 63 2.74 -10.68 -8.60
C ALA A 63 2.40 -9.28 -9.14
N ALA A 64 2.94 -8.20 -8.58
CA ALA A 64 2.59 -6.84 -8.97
C ALA A 64 2.87 -6.54 -10.46
N ILE A 65 3.87 -7.17 -11.06
CA ILE A 65 4.14 -7.07 -12.50
C ILE A 65 3.03 -7.75 -13.31
N ALA A 66 2.62 -8.97 -12.88
CA ALA A 66 1.53 -9.68 -13.53
C ALA A 66 0.19 -8.94 -13.37
N VAL A 67 -0.03 -8.27 -12.24
CA VAL A 67 -1.19 -7.38 -12.02
C VAL A 67 -1.20 -6.25 -13.04
N ALA A 68 -0.06 -5.58 -13.28
CA ALA A 68 0.03 -4.51 -14.27
C ALA A 68 -0.31 -5.01 -15.67
N MET A 69 0.21 -6.18 -16.08
CA MET A 69 -0.14 -6.83 -17.36
C MET A 69 -1.62 -7.21 -17.43
N SER A 70 -2.19 -7.70 -16.34
CA SER A 70 -3.63 -8.03 -16.26
C SER A 70 -4.49 -6.79 -16.46
N ILE A 71 -4.16 -5.67 -15.82
CA ILE A 71 -4.89 -4.40 -15.96
C ILE A 71 -4.87 -3.91 -17.42
N GLU A 72 -3.73 -4.03 -18.11
CA GLU A 72 -3.63 -3.60 -19.50
C GLU A 72 -4.43 -4.49 -20.46
N LYS A 73 -4.41 -5.80 -20.22
CA LYS A 73 -5.08 -6.76 -21.11
C LYS A 73 -6.57 -6.93 -20.83
N TYR A 74 -6.96 -6.96 -19.57
CA TYR A 74 -8.30 -7.32 -19.14
C TYR A 74 -9.04 -6.20 -18.40
N GLY A 75 -8.34 -5.14 -18.04
CA GLY A 75 -8.88 -4.01 -17.29
C GLY A 75 -8.83 -4.17 -15.77
N ILE A 76 -9.17 -3.08 -15.08
CA ILE A 76 -9.11 -2.97 -13.61
C ILE A 76 -10.18 -3.86 -12.95
N ARG A 77 -11.40 -3.85 -13.48
CA ARG A 77 -12.53 -4.64 -12.97
C ARG A 77 -12.21 -6.13 -12.96
N ALA A 78 -11.77 -6.66 -14.10
CA ALA A 78 -11.44 -8.09 -14.23
C ALA A 78 -10.28 -8.47 -13.30
N THR A 79 -9.31 -7.59 -13.13
CA THR A 79 -8.16 -7.80 -12.22
C THR A 79 -8.62 -7.92 -10.76
N PHE A 80 -9.50 -7.03 -10.27
CA PHE A 80 -10.06 -7.14 -8.93
C PHE A 80 -10.86 -8.43 -8.73
N VAL A 81 -11.72 -8.79 -9.69
CA VAL A 81 -12.51 -10.03 -9.64
C VAL A 81 -11.60 -11.25 -9.60
N ALA A 82 -10.56 -11.29 -10.45
CA ALA A 82 -9.58 -12.38 -10.45
C ALA A 82 -8.86 -12.50 -9.11
N GLY A 83 -8.41 -11.36 -8.52
CA GLY A 83 -7.76 -11.36 -7.21
C GLY A 83 -8.65 -11.90 -6.10
N SER A 84 -9.89 -11.38 -5.99
CA SER A 84 -10.86 -11.88 -5.01
C SER A 84 -11.19 -13.37 -5.22
N SER A 85 -11.27 -13.83 -6.47
CA SER A 85 -11.49 -15.27 -6.80
C SER A 85 -10.29 -16.12 -6.37
N ILE A 86 -9.06 -15.68 -6.62
CA ILE A 86 -7.85 -16.40 -6.20
C ILE A 86 -7.83 -16.54 -4.67
N ILE A 87 -8.11 -15.48 -3.92
CA ILE A 87 -8.17 -15.53 -2.45
C ILE A 87 -9.30 -16.44 -1.99
N CYS A 88 -10.47 -16.38 -2.63
CA CYS A 88 -11.62 -17.25 -2.32
C CYS A 88 -11.25 -18.73 -2.46
N LEU A 89 -10.69 -19.13 -3.60
CA LEU A 89 -10.26 -20.49 -3.86
C LEU A 89 -9.20 -20.98 -2.88
N SER A 90 -8.22 -20.13 -2.57
CA SER A 90 -7.20 -20.42 -1.57
C SER A 90 -7.80 -20.61 -0.18
N SER A 91 -8.76 -19.78 0.20
CA SER A 91 -9.45 -19.85 1.49
C SER A 91 -10.32 -21.11 1.61
N LEU A 92 -11.00 -21.50 0.53
CA LEU A 92 -11.74 -22.76 0.47
C LEU A 92 -10.79 -23.97 0.55
N PHE A 93 -9.66 -23.93 -0.17
CA PHE A 93 -8.63 -24.97 -0.03
C PHE A 93 -8.14 -25.09 1.42
N MET A 94 -7.88 -23.96 2.08
CA MET A 94 -7.51 -23.96 3.52
C MET A 94 -8.61 -24.59 4.38
N ALA A 95 -9.86 -24.23 4.18
CA ALA A 95 -10.98 -24.72 4.97
C ALA A 95 -11.24 -26.22 4.78
N PHE A 96 -11.12 -26.74 3.57
CA PHE A 96 -11.47 -28.13 3.26
C PHE A 96 -10.29 -29.11 3.36
N TYR A 97 -9.11 -28.69 2.90
CA TYR A 97 -7.99 -29.64 2.62
C TYR A 97 -6.75 -29.41 3.47
N ALA A 98 -6.62 -28.25 4.18
CA ALA A 98 -5.41 -28.01 4.93
C ALA A 98 -5.28 -28.95 6.12
N SER A 99 -4.23 -29.79 6.11
CA SER A 99 -3.89 -30.79 7.13
C SER A 99 -2.40 -30.85 7.45
N LYS A 100 -1.57 -30.10 6.70
CA LYS A 100 -0.11 -30.07 6.87
C LYS A 100 0.40 -28.64 6.79
N PRO A 101 1.55 -28.31 7.43
CA PRO A 101 2.17 -27.00 7.37
C PRO A 101 2.43 -26.50 5.94
N VAL A 102 2.77 -27.38 5.00
CA VAL A 102 3.01 -27.02 3.60
C VAL A 102 1.74 -26.49 2.92
N HIS A 103 0.55 -27.00 3.26
CA HIS A 103 -0.71 -26.49 2.72
C HIS A 103 -0.94 -25.02 3.12
N TYR A 104 -0.61 -24.69 4.36
CA TYR A 104 -0.62 -23.31 4.85
C TYR A 104 0.38 -22.42 4.09
N LEU A 105 1.62 -22.86 3.94
CA LEU A 105 2.66 -22.08 3.24
C LEU A 105 2.27 -21.80 1.78
N VAL A 106 1.72 -22.79 1.07
CA VAL A 106 1.29 -22.62 -0.32
C VAL A 106 0.02 -21.78 -0.41
N ALA A 107 -1.02 -22.14 0.32
CA ALA A 107 -2.30 -21.45 0.19
C ALA A 107 -2.25 -20.04 0.78
N PHE A 108 -1.85 -19.89 2.04
CA PHE A 108 -1.77 -18.59 2.70
C PHE A 108 -0.58 -17.75 2.20
N GLY A 109 0.61 -18.37 2.10
CA GLY A 109 1.81 -17.63 1.72
C GLY A 109 1.82 -17.27 0.23
N VAL A 110 1.66 -18.26 -0.66
CA VAL A 110 1.83 -18.04 -2.10
C VAL A 110 0.53 -17.57 -2.75
N ILE A 111 -0.52 -18.38 -2.68
CA ILE A 111 -1.75 -18.12 -3.45
C ILE A 111 -2.50 -16.89 -2.94
N ASN A 112 -2.65 -16.72 -1.62
CA ASN A 112 -3.24 -15.50 -1.06
C ASN A 112 -2.38 -14.27 -1.35
N GLY A 113 -1.03 -14.39 -1.32
CA GLY A 113 -0.15 -13.28 -1.69
C GLY A 113 -0.40 -12.79 -3.11
N ILE A 114 -0.49 -13.72 -4.07
CA ILE A 114 -0.85 -13.39 -5.47
C ILE A 114 -2.24 -12.74 -5.52
N GLY A 115 -3.25 -13.33 -4.88
CA GLY A 115 -4.62 -12.83 -4.89
C GLY A 115 -4.73 -11.42 -4.29
N ILE A 116 -4.08 -11.15 -3.16
CA ILE A 116 -4.04 -9.82 -2.53
C ILE A 116 -3.40 -8.79 -3.47
N SER A 117 -2.32 -9.14 -4.17
CA SER A 117 -1.71 -8.25 -5.16
C SER A 117 -2.69 -7.84 -6.26
N PHE A 118 -3.48 -8.80 -6.77
CA PHE A 118 -4.50 -8.56 -7.80
C PHE A 118 -5.72 -7.77 -7.28
N ALA A 119 -6.00 -7.83 -5.98
CA ALA A 119 -7.23 -7.31 -5.39
C ALA A 119 -7.07 -6.02 -4.57
N THR A 120 -5.88 -5.41 -4.51
CA THR A 120 -5.64 -4.26 -3.62
C THR A 120 -4.88 -3.11 -4.28
N LEU A 121 -3.62 -2.90 -3.93
CA LEU A 121 -2.86 -1.67 -4.14
C LEU A 121 -2.77 -1.21 -5.61
N VAL A 122 -2.25 -2.06 -6.49
CA VAL A 122 -1.95 -1.65 -7.88
C VAL A 122 -3.22 -1.33 -8.68
N PRO A 123 -4.27 -2.18 -8.69
CA PRO A 123 -5.50 -1.85 -9.40
C PRO A 123 -6.25 -0.67 -8.77
N ALA A 124 -6.25 -0.52 -7.43
CA ALA A 124 -6.87 0.63 -6.77
C ALA A 124 -6.18 1.95 -7.15
N ALA A 125 -4.85 1.99 -7.07
CA ALA A 125 -4.06 3.16 -7.44
C ALA A 125 -4.20 3.49 -8.94
N THR A 126 -4.29 2.48 -9.80
CA THR A 126 -4.52 2.67 -11.24
C THR A 126 -5.91 3.28 -11.50
N ALA A 127 -6.94 2.77 -10.82
CA ALA A 127 -8.30 3.32 -10.91
C ALA A 127 -8.33 4.79 -10.51
N VAL A 128 -7.79 5.14 -9.34
CA VAL A 128 -7.70 6.53 -8.88
C VAL A 128 -6.95 7.40 -9.89
N THR A 129 -5.86 6.92 -10.46
CA THR A 129 -5.03 7.68 -11.41
C THR A 129 -5.74 7.94 -12.74
N ARG A 130 -6.63 7.03 -13.19
CA ARG A 130 -7.45 7.24 -14.39
C ARG A 130 -8.62 8.20 -14.17
N TRP A 131 -9.21 8.21 -12.97
CA TRP A 131 -10.41 9.01 -12.65
C TRP A 131 -10.11 10.40 -12.14
N PHE A 132 -8.92 10.60 -11.50
CA PHE A 132 -8.56 11.83 -10.83
C PHE A 132 -7.23 12.39 -11.33
N ARG A 133 -7.21 13.69 -11.53
CA ARG A 133 -6.01 14.48 -11.81
C ARG A 133 -5.79 15.51 -10.71
N ARG A 134 -6.79 16.35 -10.47
CA ARG A 134 -6.75 17.42 -9.45
C ARG A 134 -6.81 16.90 -8.02
N TYR A 135 -7.65 15.89 -7.78
CA TYR A 135 -7.89 15.33 -6.44
C TYR A 135 -7.26 13.95 -6.26
N ARG A 136 -6.23 13.63 -7.03
CA ARG A 136 -5.58 12.31 -7.03
C ARG A 136 -5.03 11.94 -5.66
N GLY A 137 -4.34 12.88 -4.99
CA GLY A 137 -3.78 12.64 -3.66
C GLY A 137 -4.84 12.30 -2.62
N ARG A 138 -5.91 13.08 -2.56
CA ARG A 138 -7.05 12.83 -1.64
C ARG A 138 -7.72 11.49 -1.93
N ALA A 139 -8.02 11.23 -3.21
CA ALA A 139 -8.64 9.99 -3.63
C ALA A 139 -7.78 8.78 -3.29
N MET A 140 -6.45 8.87 -3.50
CA MET A 140 -5.47 7.85 -3.13
C MET A 140 -5.42 7.63 -1.62
N GLY A 141 -5.31 8.72 -0.85
CA GLY A 141 -5.27 8.67 0.62
C GLY A 141 -6.52 8.00 1.21
N ILE A 142 -7.72 8.36 0.71
CA ILE A 142 -8.98 7.76 1.18
C ILE A 142 -9.05 6.28 0.77
N ALA A 143 -8.86 5.96 -0.52
CA ALA A 143 -9.00 4.59 -1.02
C ALA A 143 -8.07 3.61 -0.28
N LEU A 144 -6.80 4.00 -0.07
CA LEU A 144 -5.78 3.14 0.54
C LEU A 144 -5.77 3.18 2.08
N SER A 145 -6.55 4.04 2.72
CA SER A 145 -6.65 4.06 4.19
C SER A 145 -7.45 2.90 4.77
N ALA A 146 -8.26 2.24 3.95
CA ALA A 146 -9.14 1.15 4.35
C ALA A 146 -8.40 -0.03 4.98
N SER A 147 -7.19 -0.33 4.51
CA SER A 147 -6.36 -1.40 5.09
C SER A 147 -6.02 -1.17 6.57
N GLY A 148 -5.82 0.08 6.99
CA GLY A 148 -5.62 0.41 8.41
C GLY A 148 -6.89 0.16 9.25
N PHE A 149 -8.05 0.61 8.76
CA PHE A 149 -9.33 0.36 9.42
C PHE A 149 -9.68 -1.13 9.48
N SER A 150 -9.35 -1.89 8.42
CA SER A 150 -9.69 -3.30 8.35
C SER A 150 -8.98 -4.12 9.42
N GLY A 151 -7.71 -3.82 9.72
CA GLY A 151 -6.97 -4.47 10.80
C GLY A 151 -7.63 -4.28 12.17
N LEU A 152 -8.11 -3.05 12.43
CA LEU A 152 -8.79 -2.71 13.69
C LEU A 152 -10.17 -3.36 13.83
N ALA A 153 -10.91 -3.54 12.74
CA ALA A 153 -12.28 -4.03 12.78
C ALA A 153 -12.36 -5.56 12.57
N VAL A 154 -11.66 -6.09 11.54
CA VAL A 154 -11.82 -7.48 11.13
C VAL A 154 -11.13 -8.45 12.09
N SER A 155 -9.96 -8.09 12.65
CA SER A 155 -9.26 -8.98 13.58
C SER A 155 -10.07 -9.30 14.84
N PRO A 156 -10.62 -8.31 15.60
CA PRO A 156 -11.46 -8.61 16.74
C PRO A 156 -12.79 -9.29 16.35
N PHE A 157 -13.36 -8.94 15.21
CA PHE A 157 -14.57 -9.57 14.70
C PHE A 157 -14.35 -11.07 14.46
N LEU A 158 -13.27 -11.44 13.75
CA LEU A 158 -12.96 -12.86 13.48
C LEU A 158 -12.57 -13.61 14.74
N ASP A 159 -11.81 -13.00 15.66
CA ASP A 159 -11.48 -13.64 16.96
C ASP A 159 -12.77 -13.98 17.74
N LYS A 160 -13.70 -13.01 17.81
CA LYS A 160 -15.01 -13.26 18.45
C LYS A 160 -15.78 -14.40 17.78
N MET A 161 -15.83 -14.41 16.44
CA MET A 161 -16.53 -15.46 15.69
C MET A 161 -15.88 -16.84 15.88
N LEU A 162 -14.55 -16.91 15.88
CA LEU A 162 -13.82 -18.15 16.11
C LEU A 162 -14.04 -18.68 17.52
N ARG A 163 -14.05 -17.83 18.54
CA ARG A 163 -14.36 -18.24 19.91
C ARG A 163 -15.78 -18.79 20.03
N THR A 164 -16.76 -18.16 19.41
CA THR A 164 -18.16 -18.66 19.40
C THR A 164 -18.30 -19.96 18.61
N ALA A 165 -17.44 -20.20 17.61
CA ALA A 165 -17.37 -21.46 16.85
C ALA A 165 -16.52 -22.55 17.55
N GLY A 166 -16.24 -22.43 18.84
CA GLY A 166 -15.46 -23.41 19.61
C GLY A 166 -13.98 -23.51 19.21
N GLY A 167 -13.44 -22.46 18.59
CA GLY A 167 -12.04 -22.42 18.14
C GLY A 167 -11.80 -23.10 16.77
N ASN A 168 -12.85 -23.49 16.07
CA ASN A 168 -12.71 -24.11 14.76
C ASN A 168 -12.22 -23.10 13.72
N TRP A 169 -10.93 -23.14 13.43
CA TRP A 169 -10.27 -22.23 12.49
C TRP A 169 -10.76 -22.35 11.02
N ARG A 170 -11.31 -23.51 10.63
CA ARG A 170 -11.92 -23.72 9.29
C ARG A 170 -13.08 -22.77 9.06
N THR A 171 -13.88 -22.51 10.11
CA THR A 171 -14.95 -21.50 10.07
C THR A 171 -14.41 -20.12 9.65
N GLY A 172 -13.24 -19.72 10.16
CA GLY A 172 -12.59 -18.48 9.78
C GLY A 172 -12.29 -18.40 8.28
N TRP A 173 -11.75 -19.48 7.70
CA TRP A 173 -11.45 -19.53 6.27
C TRP A 173 -12.72 -19.56 5.40
N TYR A 174 -13.81 -20.19 5.84
CA TYR A 174 -15.12 -20.06 5.17
C TYR A 174 -15.61 -18.61 5.18
N MET A 175 -15.44 -17.90 6.29
CA MET A 175 -15.81 -16.47 6.36
C MET A 175 -14.97 -15.61 5.42
N VAL A 176 -13.65 -15.89 5.33
CA VAL A 176 -12.78 -15.23 4.35
C VAL A 176 -13.28 -15.50 2.93
N ALA A 177 -13.57 -16.76 2.58
CA ALA A 177 -14.08 -17.11 1.26
C ALA A 177 -15.40 -16.38 0.94
N GLY A 178 -16.34 -16.34 1.87
CA GLY A 178 -17.60 -15.60 1.72
C GLY A 178 -17.39 -14.09 1.51
N ALA A 179 -16.48 -13.50 2.28
CA ALA A 179 -16.12 -12.09 2.11
C ALA A 179 -15.50 -11.82 0.72
N MET A 180 -14.70 -12.74 0.19
CA MET A 180 -14.12 -12.63 -1.15
C MET A 180 -15.17 -12.73 -2.27
N VAL A 181 -16.20 -13.56 -2.10
CA VAL A 181 -17.34 -13.59 -3.05
C VAL A 181 -18.02 -12.23 -3.06
N VAL A 182 -18.27 -11.63 -1.89
CA VAL A 182 -18.87 -10.30 -1.78
C VAL A 182 -17.96 -9.23 -2.44
N ALA A 183 -16.64 -9.27 -2.18
CA ALA A 183 -15.68 -8.34 -2.79
C ALA A 183 -15.66 -8.49 -4.32
N GLY A 184 -15.60 -9.71 -4.83
CA GLY A 184 -15.66 -9.98 -6.28
C GLY A 184 -16.93 -9.43 -6.92
N PHE A 185 -18.08 -9.60 -6.26
CA PHE A 185 -19.38 -9.09 -6.72
C PHE A 185 -19.43 -7.55 -6.69
N ILE A 186 -18.94 -6.91 -5.62
CA ILE A 186 -18.79 -5.45 -5.54
C ILE A 186 -17.89 -4.94 -6.67
N ALA A 187 -16.74 -5.59 -6.91
CA ALA A 187 -15.84 -5.21 -7.98
C ALA A 187 -16.50 -5.33 -9.36
N TYR A 188 -17.17 -6.42 -9.63
CA TYR A 188 -17.86 -6.66 -10.89
C TYR A 188 -18.93 -5.60 -11.20
N LEU A 189 -19.75 -5.24 -10.22
CA LEU A 189 -20.85 -4.28 -10.41
C LEU A 189 -20.39 -2.83 -10.45
N PHE A 190 -19.48 -2.44 -9.55
CA PHE A 190 -19.23 -1.04 -9.25
C PHE A 190 -17.87 -0.53 -9.74
N VAL A 191 -16.89 -1.39 -10.03
CA VAL A 191 -15.62 -0.89 -10.59
C VAL A 191 -15.83 -0.53 -12.06
N LYS A 192 -15.47 0.71 -12.41
CA LYS A 192 -15.52 1.25 -13.78
C LYS A 192 -14.10 1.59 -14.23
N GLU A 193 -13.80 1.32 -15.50
CA GLU A 193 -12.45 1.42 -16.05
C GLU A 193 -11.95 2.85 -16.13
N SER A 194 -12.79 3.76 -16.58
CA SER A 194 -12.45 5.16 -16.77
C SER A 194 -13.70 6.05 -16.79
N PRO A 195 -13.57 7.38 -16.59
CA PRO A 195 -14.67 8.33 -16.66
C PRO A 195 -15.40 8.30 -18.01
N GLU A 196 -14.63 8.16 -19.11
CA GLU A 196 -15.14 8.16 -20.49
C GLU A 196 -16.14 7.00 -20.70
N SER A 197 -15.95 5.87 -20.02
CA SER A 197 -16.87 4.73 -20.09
C SER A 197 -18.29 5.05 -19.59
N LEU A 198 -18.47 6.15 -18.86
CA LEU A 198 -19.74 6.67 -18.35
C LEU A 198 -20.13 8.03 -19.00
N GLY A 199 -19.40 8.46 -20.04
CA GLY A 199 -19.58 9.79 -20.65
C GLY A 199 -19.21 10.93 -19.71
N GLN A 200 -18.34 10.69 -18.75
CA GLN A 200 -17.84 11.70 -17.79
C GLN A 200 -16.41 12.10 -18.12
N PHE A 201 -15.99 13.21 -17.55
CA PHE A 201 -14.64 13.72 -17.67
C PHE A 201 -13.83 13.41 -16.41
N VAL A 202 -12.49 13.44 -16.52
CA VAL A 202 -11.59 13.34 -15.38
C VAL A 202 -11.92 14.48 -14.39
N ASP A 203 -11.95 14.16 -13.08
CA ASP A 203 -12.41 15.07 -12.00
C ASP A 203 -13.87 15.56 -12.15
N GLY A 204 -14.65 15.04 -13.11
CA GLY A 204 -16.02 15.48 -13.40
C GLY A 204 -16.09 16.85 -14.07
N ILE A 205 -14.99 17.37 -14.62
CA ILE A 205 -14.91 18.72 -15.18
C ILE A 205 -14.69 18.62 -16.69
N PRO A 206 -15.61 19.17 -17.55
CA PRO A 206 -15.44 19.18 -18.99
C PRO A 206 -14.11 19.82 -19.43
N GLU A 207 -13.49 19.31 -20.50
CA GLU A 207 -12.34 19.92 -21.10
C GLU A 207 -12.75 21.24 -21.79
N GLY A 208 -12.38 22.36 -21.21
CA GLY A 208 -12.58 23.71 -21.72
C GLY A 208 -11.33 24.57 -21.53
N PRO A 209 -11.25 25.80 -22.10
CA PRO A 209 -10.14 26.72 -21.83
C PRO A 209 -10.10 26.98 -20.32
N ARG A 210 -9.08 26.43 -19.65
CA ARG A 210 -8.94 26.44 -18.20
C ARG A 210 -7.96 27.51 -17.76
N GLU A 211 -8.36 28.30 -16.78
CA GLU A 211 -7.37 28.85 -15.86
C GLU A 211 -6.59 27.68 -15.27
N SER A 212 -5.28 27.63 -15.52
CA SER A 212 -4.39 26.57 -15.04
C SER A 212 -4.44 26.56 -13.51
N SER A 213 -5.15 25.60 -12.93
CA SER A 213 -5.12 25.44 -11.47
C SER A 213 -3.70 25.05 -11.07
N ARG A 214 -3.27 25.46 -9.88
CA ARG A 214 -1.95 25.16 -9.32
C ARG A 214 -1.64 23.65 -9.39
N THR A 215 -2.66 22.82 -9.30
CA THR A 215 -2.59 21.35 -9.38
C THR A 215 -2.39 20.83 -10.81
N ASP A 216 -2.92 21.54 -11.84
CA ASP A 216 -2.67 21.22 -13.25
C ASP A 216 -1.19 21.44 -13.65
N ALA A 217 -0.51 22.37 -12.96
CA ALA A 217 0.92 22.60 -13.12
C ALA A 217 1.78 21.48 -12.48
N LEU A 218 1.21 20.69 -11.56
CA LEU A 218 1.91 19.58 -10.87
C LEU A 218 1.83 18.24 -11.61
N ALA A 219 0.96 18.11 -12.63
CA ALA A 219 0.75 16.86 -13.36
C ALA A 219 1.16 16.99 -14.82
N THR A 220 1.85 15.97 -15.34
CA THR A 220 2.24 15.92 -16.75
C THR A 220 1.03 15.85 -17.68
N LYS A 221 1.11 16.53 -18.82
CA LYS A 221 0.19 16.38 -19.97
C LYS A 221 0.74 15.42 -21.01
N TYR A 222 2.01 15.05 -20.91
CA TYR A 222 2.68 14.20 -21.89
C TYR A 222 2.29 12.73 -21.70
N PRO A 223 1.95 12.01 -22.79
CA PRO A 223 1.57 10.60 -22.73
C PRO A 223 2.83 9.71 -22.66
N TRP A 224 3.41 9.60 -21.47
CA TRP A 224 4.58 8.77 -21.23
C TRP A 224 4.32 7.30 -21.53
N THR A 225 5.26 6.65 -22.21
CA THR A 225 5.34 5.18 -22.24
C THR A 225 6.17 4.69 -21.06
N ALA A 226 5.96 3.42 -20.64
CA ALA A 226 6.74 2.84 -19.55
C ALA A 226 8.25 2.81 -19.88
N ALA A 227 8.61 2.48 -21.14
CA ALA A 227 10.01 2.48 -21.58
C ALA A 227 10.68 3.86 -21.46
N GLN A 228 9.98 4.93 -21.85
CA GLN A 228 10.46 6.29 -21.70
C GLN A 228 10.62 6.67 -20.23
N ALA A 229 9.66 6.28 -19.37
CA ALA A 229 9.72 6.55 -17.94
C ALA A 229 10.90 5.84 -17.26
N TYR A 230 11.13 4.56 -17.57
CA TYR A 230 12.28 3.80 -17.06
C TYR A 230 13.63 4.38 -17.48
N ALA A 231 13.68 5.10 -18.59
CA ALA A 231 14.90 5.81 -19.04
C ALA A 231 15.16 7.10 -18.26
N THR A 232 14.28 7.51 -17.34
CA THR A 232 14.44 8.72 -16.52
C THR A 232 15.00 8.40 -15.14
N TRP A 233 15.96 9.18 -14.68
CA TRP A 233 16.48 9.06 -13.31
C TRP A 233 15.39 9.29 -12.24
N SER A 234 14.43 10.16 -12.54
CA SER A 234 13.35 10.51 -11.61
C SER A 234 12.51 9.31 -11.19
N TYR A 235 12.26 8.36 -12.11
CA TYR A 235 11.53 7.13 -11.78
C TYR A 235 12.27 6.29 -10.74
N TRP A 236 13.56 6.08 -10.93
CA TRP A 236 14.37 5.27 -10.02
C TRP A 236 14.56 5.93 -8.66
N LEU A 237 14.71 7.25 -8.64
CA LEU A 237 14.78 8.03 -7.40
C LEU A 237 13.47 7.96 -6.60
N ILE A 238 12.32 7.99 -7.28
CA ILE A 238 11.01 7.76 -6.63
C ILE A 238 10.89 6.33 -6.11
N ALA A 239 11.35 5.33 -6.88
CA ALA A 239 11.35 3.94 -6.44
C ALA A 239 12.25 3.73 -5.21
N ILE A 240 13.44 4.34 -5.18
CA ILE A 240 14.34 4.35 -4.01
C ILE A 240 13.63 4.98 -2.81
N ALA A 241 12.99 6.14 -2.96
CA ALA A 241 12.25 6.78 -1.88
C ALA A 241 11.11 5.88 -1.34
N GLY A 242 10.43 5.13 -2.23
CA GLY A 242 9.42 4.13 -1.86
C GLY A 242 9.99 2.97 -1.05
N ILE A 243 11.18 2.47 -1.41
CA ILE A 243 11.91 1.45 -0.63
C ILE A 243 12.29 2.02 0.74
N MET A 244 12.83 3.26 0.79
CA MET A 244 13.21 3.95 2.02
C MET A 244 12.02 4.28 2.93
N THR A 245 10.82 4.26 2.40
CA THR A 245 9.55 4.35 3.15
C THR A 245 9.18 3.02 3.79
N THR A 246 9.23 1.94 3.02
CA THR A 246 8.65 0.65 3.40
C THR A 246 9.59 -0.20 4.23
N PHE A 247 10.90 -0.11 4.02
CA PHE A 247 11.89 -0.81 4.83
C PHE A 247 11.83 -0.38 6.32
N PRO A 248 11.87 0.92 6.67
CA PRO A 248 11.71 1.37 8.06
C PRO A 248 10.38 0.92 8.68
N PHE A 249 9.31 0.87 7.91
CA PHE A 249 8.02 0.36 8.38
C PHE A 249 8.10 -1.10 8.80
N PHE A 250 8.61 -1.99 7.95
CA PHE A 250 8.71 -3.40 8.29
C PHE A 250 9.66 -3.66 9.45
N LEU A 251 10.77 -2.94 9.52
CA LEU A 251 11.70 -3.03 10.64
C LEU A 251 11.04 -2.58 11.95
N PHE A 252 10.31 -1.46 11.92
CA PHE A 252 9.59 -0.94 13.07
C PHE A 252 8.51 -1.93 13.55
N VAL A 253 7.64 -2.41 12.66
CA VAL A 253 6.56 -3.34 13.01
C VAL A 253 7.10 -4.63 13.61
N ALA A 254 8.22 -5.14 13.08
CA ALA A 254 8.81 -6.38 13.56
C ALA A 254 9.45 -6.24 14.96
N HIS A 255 10.04 -5.09 15.29
CA HIS A 255 10.93 -4.98 16.44
C HIS A 255 10.52 -3.94 17.50
N TRP A 256 9.52 -3.07 17.22
CA TRP A 256 9.21 -1.95 18.12
C TRP A 256 8.77 -2.41 19.51
N ILE A 257 7.85 -3.36 19.59
CA ILE A 257 7.41 -3.91 20.89
C ILE A 257 8.58 -4.53 21.65
N LEU A 258 9.43 -5.31 20.96
CA LEU A 258 10.62 -5.94 21.55
C LEU A 258 11.61 -4.88 22.06
N ARG A 259 11.81 -3.82 21.29
CA ARG A 259 12.64 -2.67 21.66
C ARG A 259 12.13 -1.99 22.93
N LEU A 260 10.81 -1.74 23.01
CA LEU A 260 10.20 -1.07 24.15
C LEU A 260 10.29 -1.94 25.41
N ARG A 261 9.99 -3.23 25.30
CA ARG A 261 10.10 -4.17 26.42
C ARG A 261 11.53 -4.33 26.88
N GLY A 262 12.50 -4.38 25.96
CA GLY A 262 13.93 -4.40 26.28
C GLY A 262 14.43 -3.11 26.95
N ALA A 263 13.72 -1.99 26.80
CA ALA A 263 13.95 -0.75 27.52
C ALA A 263 13.24 -0.66 28.89
N GLY A 264 12.59 -1.73 29.35
CA GLY A 264 11.87 -1.76 30.62
C GLY A 264 10.44 -1.20 30.59
N ILE A 265 9.89 -0.91 29.39
CA ILE A 265 8.52 -0.40 29.24
C ILE A 265 7.51 -1.54 29.39
N SER A 266 6.41 -1.29 30.08
CA SER A 266 5.37 -2.29 30.33
C SER A 266 4.78 -2.86 29.05
N SER A 267 4.30 -4.11 29.09
CA SER A 267 3.64 -4.72 27.92
C SER A 267 2.38 -3.97 27.49
N ALA A 268 1.66 -3.34 28.44
CA ALA A 268 0.48 -2.53 28.16
C ALA A 268 0.85 -1.24 27.40
N ASP A 269 1.88 -0.52 27.85
CA ASP A 269 2.35 0.70 27.20
C ASP A 269 2.97 0.41 25.84
N ALA A 270 3.70 -0.70 25.70
CA ALA A 270 4.24 -1.13 24.39
C ALA A 270 3.12 -1.47 23.39
N ALA A 271 2.03 -2.11 23.85
CA ALA A 271 0.86 -2.38 23.02
C ALA A 271 0.12 -1.09 22.66
N LEU A 272 -0.04 -0.15 23.61
CA LEU A 272 -0.64 1.16 23.35
C LEU A 272 0.19 1.95 22.34
N ALA A 273 1.52 1.95 22.45
CA ALA A 273 2.43 2.59 21.49
C ALA A 273 2.24 2.04 20.06
N MET A 274 2.05 0.72 19.91
CA MET A 274 1.76 0.10 18.63
C MET A 274 0.37 0.48 18.09
N GLY A 275 -0.62 0.61 18.95
CA GLY A 275 -1.95 1.14 18.60
C GLY A 275 -1.87 2.58 18.09
N LEU A 276 -1.12 3.44 18.79
CA LEU A 276 -0.88 4.83 18.38
C LEU A 276 -0.15 4.94 17.04
N PHE A 277 0.82 4.06 16.78
CA PHE A 277 1.45 3.91 15.47
C PHE A 277 0.43 3.61 14.37
N THR A 278 -0.48 2.66 14.60
CA THR A 278 -1.51 2.29 13.62
C THR A 278 -2.47 3.45 13.34
N MET A 279 -2.91 4.16 14.38
CA MET A 279 -3.73 5.37 14.23
C MET A 279 -2.98 6.49 13.49
N GLY A 280 -1.69 6.67 13.80
CA GLY A 280 -0.81 7.58 13.08
C GLY A 280 -0.72 7.24 11.59
N THR A 281 -0.61 5.96 11.26
CA THR A 281 -0.60 5.50 9.85
C THR A 281 -1.86 5.90 9.10
N LEU A 282 -3.01 5.79 9.73
CA LEU A 282 -4.28 6.20 9.16
C LEU A 282 -4.35 7.71 8.91
N ALA A 283 -4.01 8.50 9.94
CA ALA A 283 -3.95 9.96 9.82
C ALA A 283 -2.94 10.42 8.76
N GLY A 284 -1.77 9.78 8.72
CA GLY A 284 -0.73 10.07 7.76
C GLY A 284 -1.16 9.83 6.31
N ARG A 285 -1.92 8.79 6.02
CA ARG A 285 -2.45 8.53 4.65
C ARG A 285 -3.36 9.66 4.17
N TRP A 286 -4.20 10.18 5.03
CA TRP A 286 -5.08 11.30 4.70
C TRP A 286 -4.30 12.60 4.54
N LEU A 287 -3.45 12.93 5.51
CA LEU A 287 -2.63 14.15 5.47
C LEU A 287 -1.72 14.18 4.24
N GLY A 288 -0.97 13.10 4.01
CA GLY A 288 -0.09 12.99 2.85
C GLY A 288 -0.84 13.11 1.53
N GLY A 289 -1.99 12.41 1.42
CA GLY A 289 -2.86 12.50 0.24
C GLY A 289 -3.36 13.91 -0.03
N VAL A 290 -3.86 14.60 1.00
CA VAL A 290 -4.35 15.98 0.88
C VAL A 290 -3.21 16.93 0.48
N LEU A 291 -2.07 16.84 1.14
CA LEU A 291 -0.94 17.75 0.87
C LEU A 291 -0.36 17.59 -0.52
N MET A 292 -0.40 16.38 -1.10
CA MET A 292 0.00 16.13 -2.49
C MET A 292 -0.85 16.88 -3.52
N ASP A 293 -2.07 17.25 -3.18
CA ASP A 293 -2.96 18.02 -4.06
C ASP A 293 -2.68 19.54 -4.02
N PHE A 294 -2.01 20.03 -2.96
CA PHE A 294 -1.81 21.45 -2.75
C PHE A 294 -0.36 21.92 -2.91
N MET A 295 0.60 21.04 -2.74
CA MET A 295 2.00 21.39 -2.75
C MET A 295 2.82 20.54 -3.72
N ASN A 296 4.07 20.96 -3.95
CA ASN A 296 4.98 20.21 -4.80
C ASN A 296 5.15 18.76 -4.28
N SER A 297 4.93 17.79 -5.17
CA SER A 297 4.95 16.37 -4.82
C SER A 297 6.25 15.90 -4.16
N ARG A 298 7.40 16.46 -4.56
CA ARG A 298 8.70 16.17 -3.96
C ARG A 298 8.76 16.67 -2.52
N LEU A 299 8.32 17.92 -2.31
CA LEU A 299 8.32 18.52 -0.97
C LEU A 299 7.38 17.78 -0.03
N ALA A 300 6.18 17.44 -0.50
CA ALA A 300 5.24 16.63 0.28
C ALA A 300 5.84 15.28 0.69
N PHE A 301 6.49 14.59 -0.24
CA PHE A 301 7.10 13.30 0.05
C PHE A 301 8.33 13.44 1.00
N ALA A 302 9.19 14.45 0.77
CA ALA A 302 10.34 14.73 1.62
C ALA A 302 9.92 15.05 3.07
N LEU A 303 8.86 15.84 3.27
CA LEU A 303 8.32 16.11 4.60
C LEU A 303 7.86 14.84 5.32
N GLY A 304 7.17 13.92 4.61
CA GLY A 304 6.81 12.62 5.17
C GLY A 304 8.03 11.80 5.61
N LEU A 305 9.09 11.75 4.78
CA LEU A 305 10.34 11.07 5.13
C LEU A 305 11.08 11.77 6.29
N SER A 306 10.96 13.09 6.41
CA SER A 306 11.55 13.84 7.54
C SER A 306 10.91 13.47 8.88
N LEU A 307 9.62 13.08 8.88
CA LEU A 307 8.96 12.55 10.08
C LEU A 307 9.55 11.19 10.49
N TYR A 308 9.94 10.33 9.54
CA TYR A 308 10.70 9.09 9.86
C TYR A 308 12.03 9.41 10.52
N PHE A 309 12.77 10.37 9.97
CA PHE A 309 14.05 10.79 10.53
C PHE A 309 13.88 11.28 11.96
N LEU A 310 12.92 12.18 12.19
CA LEU A 310 12.60 12.71 13.52
C LEU A 310 12.14 11.60 14.48
N GLY A 311 11.24 10.72 14.04
CA GLY A 311 10.77 9.57 14.82
C GLY A 311 11.92 8.63 15.21
N SER A 312 12.87 8.40 14.28
CA SER A 312 14.06 7.59 14.55
C SER A 312 14.96 8.27 15.59
N TYR A 313 15.19 9.58 15.47
CA TYR A 313 15.97 10.33 16.43
C TYR A 313 15.35 10.24 17.84
N LEU A 314 14.05 10.48 17.98
CA LEU A 314 13.34 10.33 19.26
C LEU A 314 13.42 8.89 19.79
N ALA A 315 13.33 7.89 18.92
CA ALA A 315 13.43 6.48 19.30
C ALA A 315 14.85 6.08 19.79
N ILE A 316 15.91 6.77 19.34
CA ILE A 316 17.29 6.57 19.83
C ILE A 316 17.42 7.09 21.26
N ILE A 317 16.91 8.28 21.55
CA ILE A 317 17.09 8.98 22.84
C ILE A 317 16.09 8.56 23.91
N LEU A 318 15.05 7.78 23.57
CA LEU A 318 14.02 7.36 24.51
C LEU A 318 14.60 6.49 25.65
N ARG A 319 14.05 6.70 26.85
CA ARG A 319 14.29 5.91 28.06
C ARG A 319 12.98 5.42 28.64
N ALA A 320 13.03 4.41 29.51
CA ALA A 320 11.82 3.84 30.15
C ALA A 320 10.98 4.87 30.92
N GLU A 321 11.63 5.90 31.46
CA GLU A 321 11.00 6.98 32.24
C GLU A 321 10.25 8.00 31.39
N THR A 322 10.37 7.95 30.03
CA THR A 322 9.83 8.95 29.12
C THR A 322 8.74 8.38 28.21
N LEU A 323 7.63 7.90 28.79
CA LEU A 323 6.50 7.34 28.02
C LEU A 323 5.95 8.31 26.95
N SER A 324 5.98 9.60 27.22
CA SER A 324 5.57 10.61 26.23
C SER A 324 6.40 10.56 24.97
N LEU A 325 7.73 10.34 25.08
CA LEU A 325 8.59 10.18 23.89
C LEU A 325 8.30 8.88 23.14
N VAL A 326 7.97 7.80 23.84
CA VAL A 326 7.59 6.51 23.25
C VAL A 326 6.35 6.68 22.38
N TYR A 327 5.31 7.31 22.93
CA TYR A 327 4.06 7.54 22.21
C TYR A 327 4.25 8.51 21.05
N THR A 328 5.00 9.59 21.24
CA THR A 328 5.31 10.57 20.19
C THR A 328 6.10 9.91 19.05
N ALA A 329 7.14 9.13 19.33
CA ALA A 329 7.90 8.40 18.33
C ALA A 329 7.00 7.43 17.55
N SER A 330 6.13 6.68 18.25
CA SER A 330 5.21 5.77 17.61
C SER A 330 4.22 6.46 16.67
N ILE A 331 3.63 7.58 17.10
CA ILE A 331 2.74 8.40 16.27
C ILE A 331 3.50 8.93 15.04
N LEU A 332 4.70 9.49 15.23
CA LEU A 332 5.50 10.04 14.13
C LEU A 332 5.86 8.97 13.10
N TYR A 333 6.28 7.77 13.55
CA TYR A 333 6.53 6.66 12.63
C TYR A 333 5.27 6.26 11.86
N GLY A 334 4.13 6.20 12.54
CA GLY A 334 2.85 5.88 11.92
C GLY A 334 2.47 6.93 10.87
N VAL A 335 2.46 8.21 11.26
CA VAL A 335 2.15 9.32 10.35
C VAL A 335 3.11 9.35 9.17
N ALA A 336 4.41 9.18 9.40
CA ALA A 336 5.43 9.14 8.37
C ALA A 336 5.15 8.05 7.32
N TYR A 337 4.86 6.83 7.77
CA TYR A 337 4.54 5.74 6.86
C TYR A 337 3.27 6.00 6.07
N GLY A 338 2.18 6.33 6.74
CA GLY A 338 0.90 6.60 6.07
C GLY A 338 1.01 7.71 5.02
N TRP A 339 1.68 8.80 5.38
CA TRP A 339 1.91 9.94 4.50
C TRP A 339 2.72 9.56 3.27
N THR A 340 3.92 9.00 3.46
CA THR A 340 4.82 8.62 2.35
C THR A 340 4.25 7.52 1.46
N PHE A 341 3.47 6.60 2.02
CA PHE A 341 2.77 5.57 1.27
C PHE A 341 1.77 6.16 0.27
N SER A 342 0.98 7.17 0.69
CA SER A 342 0.05 7.88 -0.21
C SER A 342 0.80 8.71 -1.26
N CYS A 343 1.96 9.28 -0.90
CA CYS A 343 2.77 10.07 -1.82
C CYS A 343 3.35 9.23 -2.95
N ALA A 344 3.78 7.99 -2.69
CA ALA A 344 4.47 7.16 -3.67
C ALA A 344 3.66 6.92 -4.95
N GLY A 345 2.38 6.54 -4.82
CA GLY A 345 1.49 6.39 -5.98
C GLY A 345 1.15 7.72 -6.65
N THR A 346 0.88 8.75 -5.85
CA THR A 346 0.48 10.06 -6.36
C THR A 346 1.57 10.72 -7.20
N ILE A 347 2.84 10.69 -6.76
CA ILE A 347 3.95 11.30 -7.51
C ILE A 347 4.21 10.59 -8.84
N VAL A 348 4.11 9.24 -8.88
CA VAL A 348 4.21 8.49 -10.15
C VAL A 348 3.12 8.94 -11.11
N GLY A 349 1.88 9.07 -10.61
CA GLY A 349 0.76 9.55 -11.42
C GLY A 349 0.92 11.00 -11.89
N HIS A 350 1.49 11.90 -11.06
CA HIS A 350 1.76 13.28 -11.44
C HIS A 350 2.85 13.39 -12.52
N TYR A 351 3.93 12.58 -12.39
CA TYR A 351 5.09 12.69 -13.28
C TYR A 351 4.91 11.97 -14.61
N TYR A 352 4.18 10.85 -14.62
CA TYR A 352 4.10 9.97 -15.79
C TYR A 352 2.68 9.79 -16.34
N GLY A 353 1.67 10.33 -15.66
CA GLY A 353 0.28 10.25 -16.09
C GLY A 353 -0.33 8.84 -16.01
N PRO A 354 -1.59 8.67 -16.46
CA PRO A 354 -2.33 7.43 -16.29
C PRO A 354 -1.93 6.31 -17.27
N ALA A 355 -1.41 6.65 -18.46
CA ALA A 355 -1.14 5.68 -19.52
C ALA A 355 -0.07 4.63 -19.13
N ALA A 356 1.03 5.07 -18.53
CA ALA A 356 2.11 4.19 -18.07
C ALA A 356 1.98 3.76 -16.61
N PHE A 357 1.00 4.27 -15.87
CA PHE A 357 0.94 4.17 -14.41
C PHE A 357 0.97 2.74 -13.90
N SER A 358 0.14 1.85 -14.42
CA SER A 358 0.03 0.47 -13.93
C SER A 358 1.35 -0.28 -14.00
N LYS A 359 2.06 -0.16 -15.14
CA LYS A 359 3.39 -0.76 -15.30
C LYS A 359 4.41 -0.17 -14.35
N LEU A 360 4.49 1.16 -14.27
CA LEU A 360 5.45 1.86 -13.43
C LEU A 360 5.20 1.56 -11.95
N TYR A 361 3.95 1.63 -11.52
CA TYR A 361 3.60 1.40 -10.13
C TYR A 361 3.71 -0.08 -9.73
N GLY A 362 3.36 -0.99 -10.64
CA GLY A 362 3.56 -2.43 -10.47
C GLY A 362 5.05 -2.80 -10.32
N THR A 363 5.91 -2.27 -11.21
CA THR A 363 7.37 -2.47 -11.11
C THR A 363 7.93 -1.85 -9.82
N MET A 364 7.47 -0.66 -9.44
CA MET A 364 7.87 -0.02 -8.19
C MET A 364 7.46 -0.85 -6.97
N THR A 365 6.25 -1.39 -6.95
CA THR A 365 5.75 -2.26 -5.87
C THR A 365 6.57 -3.54 -5.77
N PHE A 366 6.92 -4.14 -6.91
CA PHE A 366 7.82 -5.30 -6.95
C PHE A 366 9.17 -4.97 -6.31
N LEU A 367 9.83 -3.88 -6.72
CA LEU A 367 11.12 -3.46 -6.19
C LEU A 367 11.04 -3.14 -4.69
N ILE A 368 10.01 -2.43 -4.26
CA ILE A 368 9.76 -2.13 -2.84
C ILE A 368 9.65 -3.43 -2.04
N SER A 369 8.85 -4.38 -2.49
CA SER A 369 8.68 -5.66 -1.79
C SER A 369 9.98 -6.46 -1.74
N LEU A 370 10.73 -6.49 -2.84
CA LEU A 370 12.00 -7.20 -2.92
C LEU A 370 13.04 -6.66 -1.93
N PHE A 371 13.19 -5.34 -1.88
CA PHE A 371 14.24 -4.70 -1.07
C PHE A 371 13.81 -4.36 0.36
N ALA A 372 12.50 -4.26 0.65
CA ALA A 372 12.02 -3.96 1.99
C ALA A 372 11.67 -5.21 2.81
N SER A 373 11.32 -6.34 2.17
CA SER A 373 10.97 -7.58 2.90
C SER A 373 12.06 -8.11 3.85
N PRO A 374 13.38 -7.95 3.60
CA PRO A 374 14.41 -8.38 4.53
C PRO A 374 14.51 -7.54 5.81
N ALA A 375 13.78 -6.43 5.93
CA ALA A 375 13.94 -5.45 7.03
C ALA A 375 13.81 -6.09 8.43
N GLY A 376 12.82 -7.00 8.60
CA GLY A 376 12.67 -7.71 9.86
C GLY A 376 13.88 -8.58 10.21
N TRP A 377 14.41 -9.33 9.23
CA TRP A 377 15.63 -10.13 9.41
C TRP A 377 16.85 -9.25 9.73
N VAL A 378 17.01 -8.15 9.00
CA VAL A 378 18.12 -7.20 9.21
C VAL A 378 18.06 -6.62 10.64
N GLY A 379 16.88 -6.22 11.11
CA GLY A 379 16.69 -5.72 12.47
C GLY A 379 17.05 -6.76 13.54
N GLY A 380 16.64 -8.00 13.36
CA GLY A 380 17.02 -9.11 14.23
C GLY A 380 18.52 -9.39 14.24
N LYS A 381 19.15 -9.41 13.06
CA LYS A 381 20.59 -9.64 12.91
C LYS A 381 21.42 -8.54 13.56
N LEU A 382 20.99 -7.27 13.43
CA LEU A 382 21.63 -6.15 14.11
C LEU A 382 21.51 -6.28 15.63
N PHE A 383 20.37 -6.73 16.13
CA PHE A 383 20.20 -7.01 17.56
C PHE A 383 21.13 -8.14 18.04
N ASP A 384 21.25 -9.22 17.29
CA ASP A 384 22.12 -10.35 17.62
C ASP A 384 23.60 -9.94 17.71
N ILE A 385 24.02 -8.98 16.88
CA ILE A 385 25.42 -8.50 16.85
C ILE A 385 25.68 -7.48 17.97
N TYR A 386 24.76 -6.54 18.19
CA TYR A 386 24.99 -5.38 19.07
C TYR A 386 24.30 -5.46 20.44
N GLY A 387 23.46 -6.48 20.68
CA GLY A 387 22.72 -6.70 21.92
C GLY A 387 21.60 -5.68 22.17
N ASN A 388 21.33 -4.76 21.23
CA ASN A 388 20.27 -3.76 21.33
C ASN A 388 19.79 -3.30 19.95
N TYR A 389 18.66 -2.56 19.92
CA TYR A 389 18.05 -2.08 18.68
C TYR A 389 18.55 -0.72 18.19
N THR A 390 19.52 -0.10 18.86
CA THR A 390 19.99 1.26 18.51
C THR A 390 20.49 1.31 17.07
N LYS A 391 21.31 0.33 16.65
CA LYS A 391 21.82 0.24 15.28
C LYS A 391 20.74 0.02 14.22
N ALA A 392 19.67 -0.69 14.56
CA ALA A 392 18.52 -0.86 13.68
C ALA A 392 17.73 0.46 13.51
N ILE A 393 17.64 1.27 14.57
CA ILE A 393 16.97 2.57 14.51
C ILE A 393 17.86 3.61 13.79
N GLU A 394 19.18 3.59 14.01
CA GLU A 394 20.14 4.40 13.25
C GLU A 394 20.06 4.09 11.75
N LEU A 395 19.93 2.81 11.38
CA LEU A 395 19.69 2.40 9.99
C LEU A 395 18.42 3.04 9.44
N ASN A 396 17.30 3.01 10.20
CA ASN A 396 16.07 3.68 9.77
C ASN A 396 16.25 5.17 9.54
N ALA A 397 16.98 5.86 10.42
CA ALA A 397 17.28 7.28 10.24
C ALA A 397 18.12 7.53 8.98
N LEU A 398 19.15 6.68 8.74
CA LEU A 398 19.97 6.76 7.54
C LEU A 398 19.15 6.53 6.26
N LEU A 399 18.30 5.51 6.25
CA LEU A 399 17.44 5.22 5.10
C LEU A 399 16.45 6.36 4.85
N ALA A 400 15.87 6.97 5.89
CA ALA A 400 15.03 8.15 5.74
C ALA A 400 15.81 9.32 5.12
N ALA A 401 17.04 9.57 5.55
CA ALA A 401 17.89 10.61 4.97
C ALA A 401 18.21 10.34 3.48
N VAL A 402 18.54 9.09 3.13
CA VAL A 402 18.73 8.66 1.73
C VAL A 402 17.46 8.87 0.91
N GLY A 403 16.29 8.54 1.47
CA GLY A 403 15.00 8.76 0.82
C GLY A 403 14.71 10.25 0.58
N ILE A 404 15.02 11.12 1.55
CA ILE A 404 14.88 12.58 1.41
C ILE A 404 15.76 13.08 0.27
N LEU A 405 17.03 12.67 0.22
CA LEU A 405 17.93 13.04 -0.86
C LEU A 405 17.42 12.52 -2.22
N ALA A 406 17.03 11.26 -2.29
CA ALA A 406 16.51 10.68 -3.52
C ALA A 406 15.31 11.49 -4.05
N ILE A 407 14.34 11.80 -3.20
CA ILE A 407 13.14 12.53 -3.64
C ILE A 407 13.44 14.01 -3.95
N ALA A 408 14.39 14.62 -3.28
CA ALA A 408 14.81 16.00 -3.56
C ALA A 408 15.38 16.14 -4.99
N PHE A 409 16.10 15.14 -5.47
CA PHE A 409 16.66 15.10 -6.83
C PHE A 409 15.70 14.54 -7.87
N ALA A 410 14.56 13.94 -7.49
CA ALA A 410 13.56 13.41 -8.41
C ALA A 410 12.76 14.55 -9.09
N THR A 411 13.39 15.27 -10.02
CA THR A 411 12.73 16.35 -10.76
C THR A 411 11.70 15.81 -11.74
N MET A 412 10.65 16.61 -12.03
CA MET A 412 9.68 16.22 -13.06
C MET A 412 10.38 16.05 -14.41
N PRO A 413 10.28 14.85 -15.04
CA PRO A 413 11.04 14.56 -16.24
C PRO A 413 10.49 15.36 -17.44
N ARG A 414 11.40 15.76 -18.35
CA ARG A 414 11.05 16.43 -19.60
C ARG A 414 11.16 15.45 -20.76
N PRO A 415 10.18 15.42 -21.68
CA PRO A 415 10.30 14.62 -22.90
C PRO A 415 11.53 15.03 -23.72
N LYS A 416 12.20 14.06 -24.34
CA LYS A 416 13.29 14.39 -25.29
C LYS A 416 12.70 15.11 -26.50
N ALA A 417 13.39 16.10 -27.07
CA ALA A 417 12.92 16.95 -28.16
C ALA A 417 12.43 16.19 -29.41
N GLN A 418 13.00 15.03 -29.74
CA GLN A 418 12.56 14.17 -30.83
C GLN A 418 11.14 13.61 -30.67
N SER A 419 10.66 13.43 -29.43
CA SER A 419 9.29 12.96 -29.16
C SER A 419 8.26 14.10 -29.21
N GLN A 420 8.66 15.37 -29.18
CA GLN A 420 7.77 16.51 -29.32
C GLN A 420 7.32 16.70 -30.78
N LEU A 421 8.19 16.42 -31.71
CA LEU A 421 7.88 16.52 -33.18
C LEU A 421 6.86 15.45 -33.59
N SER A 422 6.92 14.26 -33.07
CA SER A 422 5.94 13.19 -33.35
C SER A 422 4.56 13.45 -32.73
N VAL A 423 4.50 14.08 -31.56
CA VAL A 423 3.23 14.46 -30.93
C VAL A 423 2.55 15.61 -31.65
N SER A 424 3.31 16.61 -32.10
CA SER A 424 2.76 17.70 -32.90
C SER A 424 2.26 17.22 -34.28
N ALA A 425 2.97 16.28 -34.93
CA ALA A 425 2.54 15.64 -36.15
C ALA A 425 1.27 14.81 -36.03
N ILE A 426 1.10 14.09 -34.92
CA ILE A 426 -0.12 13.32 -34.62
C ILE A 426 -1.29 14.27 -34.32
N GLN A 427 -1.06 15.37 -33.60
CA GLN A 427 -2.09 16.38 -33.36
C GLN A 427 -2.51 17.13 -34.59
N GLN A 428 -1.59 17.40 -35.53
CA GLN A 428 -1.91 18.02 -36.85
C GLN A 428 -2.63 17.05 -37.80
N ALA A 429 -2.41 15.74 -37.67
CA ALA A 429 -3.12 14.74 -38.47
C ALA A 429 -4.53 14.42 -37.94
N ALA A 430 -4.82 14.80 -36.70
CA ALA A 430 -6.13 14.59 -36.04
C ALA A 430 -7.02 15.86 -36.01
N SER A 431 -6.49 17.00 -36.47
CA SER A 431 -7.22 18.26 -36.71
C SER A 431 -7.63 18.40 -38.19
#